data_81f9db14155b198ae705f83fa56f7e54
#
_entry.id   81f9db14155b198ae705f83fa56f7e54
#
_cell.length_a   1.000
_cell.length_b   1.000
_cell.length_c   1.000
_cell.angle_alpha   90.00
_cell.angle_beta   90.00
_cell.angle_gamma   90.00
#
_symmetry.space_group_name_H-M   'P 1'
#
loop_
_entity.id
_entity.type
_entity.pdbx_description
1 polymer ?
#
loop_
_entity_poly.entity_id
_entity_poly.type
_entity_poly.pdbx_seq_one_letter_code
_entity_poly.pdbx_strand_id
1 'polypeptide(L)'
;MIPSDQAHALKYISNKYKSYFQVTISEMMDETYDISFILEKDAEDEMLSAPGNVYNINYENANLNSKYRFDTFVVGNNNKFAHSASLAVAESPGVAYNPLYLYGGAGLGKTHLMHSIGHFILDQNPDMKVLYVTSEQFTNEVIESIRSGNAAKMTKLRDKYRTVDVLLIDDVPFIICLLYTSPSPRDT
;
A
#
# COMPACT_ATOMS: atom_id res chain seq x y z
N MET A 1 15.58 -0.89 -16.71
CA MET A 1 16.73 -0.65 -15.79
C MET A 1 17.89 -1.56 -16.18
N ILE A 2 19.13 -1.12 -16.00
CA ILE A 2 20.34 -1.91 -16.29
C ILE A 2 20.86 -2.41 -14.95
N PRO A 3 21.11 -3.74 -14.78
CA PRO A 3 21.67 -4.29 -13.55
C PRO A 3 22.97 -3.60 -13.15
N SER A 4 23.20 -3.41 -11.86
CA SER A 4 24.33 -2.62 -11.32
C SER A 4 25.70 -3.22 -11.64
N ASP A 5 25.78 -4.51 -11.95
CA ASP A 5 26.98 -5.23 -12.37
C ASP A 5 27.38 -4.94 -13.84
N GLN A 6 26.49 -4.31 -14.61
CA GLN A 6 26.70 -3.99 -16.04
C GLN A 6 26.92 -2.49 -16.31
N ALA A 7 27.45 -1.75 -15.35
CA ALA A 7 27.68 -0.31 -15.46
C ALA A 7 28.50 0.11 -16.72
N HIS A 8 29.40 -0.75 -17.18
CA HIS A 8 30.21 -0.44 -18.38
C HIS A 8 29.39 -0.48 -19.66
N ALA A 9 28.26 -1.22 -19.67
CA ALA A 9 27.37 -1.31 -20.82
C ALA A 9 26.47 -0.06 -20.96
N LEU A 10 26.24 0.68 -19.86
CA LEU A 10 25.35 1.83 -19.84
C LEU A 10 25.71 2.89 -20.88
N LYS A 11 26.98 3.28 -20.92
CA LYS A 11 27.48 4.30 -21.87
C LYS A 11 27.36 3.86 -23.32
N TYR A 12 27.60 2.58 -23.56
CA TYR A 12 27.46 2.01 -24.90
C TYR A 12 25.99 1.95 -25.36
N ILE A 13 25.10 1.49 -24.48
CA ILE A 13 23.66 1.37 -24.75
C ILE A 13 23.05 2.76 -24.95
N SER A 14 23.38 3.71 -24.06
CA SER A 14 22.90 5.08 -24.16
C SER A 14 23.30 5.73 -25.47
N ASN A 15 24.57 5.64 -25.88
CA ASN A 15 25.06 6.24 -27.12
C ASN A 15 24.48 5.58 -28.40
N LYS A 16 24.22 4.26 -28.35
CA LYS A 16 23.80 3.51 -29.53
C LYS A 16 22.29 3.47 -29.73
N TYR A 17 21.53 3.43 -28.65
CA TYR A 17 20.11 3.13 -28.73
C TYR A 17 19.19 4.28 -28.27
N LYS A 18 19.72 5.35 -27.63
CA LYS A 18 18.89 6.47 -27.13
C LYS A 18 18.01 7.06 -28.25
N SER A 19 18.56 7.36 -29.39
CA SER A 19 17.83 7.95 -30.52
C SER A 19 16.77 7.03 -31.11
N TYR A 20 17.03 5.72 -31.17
CA TYR A 20 16.06 4.75 -31.66
C TYR A 20 14.85 4.65 -30.70
N PHE A 21 15.09 4.52 -29.41
CA PHE A 21 14.01 4.47 -28.43
C PHE A 21 13.23 5.78 -28.39
N GLN A 22 13.91 6.92 -28.48
CA GLN A 22 13.28 8.23 -28.47
C GLN A 22 12.31 8.41 -29.66
N VAL A 23 12.74 8.06 -30.86
CA VAL A 23 11.89 8.12 -32.05
C VAL A 23 10.72 7.16 -31.94
N THR A 24 10.96 5.89 -31.59
CA THR A 24 9.90 4.88 -31.50
C THR A 24 8.84 5.24 -30.44
N ILE A 25 9.26 5.71 -29.27
CA ILE A 25 8.32 6.08 -28.19
C ILE A 25 7.56 7.36 -28.56
N SER A 26 8.23 8.35 -29.16
CA SER A 26 7.58 9.58 -29.60
C SER A 26 6.54 9.32 -30.72
N GLU A 27 6.80 8.38 -31.62
CA GLU A 27 5.84 7.95 -32.64
C GLU A 27 4.65 7.19 -32.07
N MET A 28 4.86 6.40 -31.00
CA MET A 28 3.77 5.63 -30.36
C MET A 28 2.87 6.49 -29.47
N MET A 29 3.41 7.53 -28.84
CA MET A 29 2.72 8.32 -27.83
C MET A 29 2.28 9.69 -28.33
N ASP A 30 2.64 10.06 -29.56
CA ASP A 30 2.38 11.36 -30.21
C ASP A 30 2.90 12.57 -29.43
N GLU A 31 3.95 12.36 -28.61
CA GLU A 31 4.64 13.36 -27.81
C GLU A 31 6.14 13.12 -27.82
N THR A 32 6.93 14.20 -27.63
CA THR A 32 8.40 14.12 -27.57
C THR A 32 8.86 13.77 -26.17
N TYR A 33 9.53 12.62 -26.01
CA TYR A 33 10.10 12.17 -24.75
C TYR A 33 11.63 12.21 -24.79
N ASP A 34 12.26 12.69 -23.72
CA ASP A 34 13.70 12.51 -23.53
C ASP A 34 13.96 11.21 -22.74
N ILE A 35 14.83 10.34 -23.28
CA ILE A 35 15.10 9.02 -22.70
C ILE A 35 16.49 9.02 -22.09
N SER A 36 16.57 8.67 -20.81
CA SER A 36 17.82 8.41 -20.12
C SER A 36 17.91 6.94 -19.70
N PHE A 37 19.11 6.38 -19.82
CA PHE A 37 19.43 5.05 -19.32
C PHE A 37 20.16 5.20 -17.99
N ILE A 38 19.62 4.60 -16.94
CA ILE A 38 20.16 4.67 -15.57
C ILE A 38 20.43 3.28 -15.04
N LEU A 39 21.37 3.15 -14.12
CA LEU A 39 21.58 1.91 -13.39
C LEU A 39 20.44 1.70 -12.39
N GLU A 40 20.17 0.45 -12.06
CA GLU A 40 19.15 0.07 -11.09
C GLU A 40 19.37 0.79 -9.74
N LYS A 41 20.61 0.88 -9.27
CA LYS A 41 20.97 1.56 -8.03
C LYS A 41 20.78 3.08 -8.09
N ASP A 42 21.11 3.71 -9.25
CA ASP A 42 20.95 5.15 -9.42
C ASP A 42 19.47 5.50 -9.64
N ALA A 43 18.66 4.54 -10.14
CA ALA A 43 17.22 4.68 -10.27
C ALA A 43 16.53 4.77 -8.91
N GLU A 44 16.96 3.99 -7.93
CA GLU A 44 16.45 4.07 -6.56
C GLU A 44 16.74 5.44 -5.95
N ASP A 45 17.95 5.99 -6.15
CA ASP A 45 18.35 7.30 -5.64
C ASP A 45 17.66 8.47 -6.38
N GLU A 46 17.48 8.41 -7.71
CA GLU A 46 16.74 9.41 -8.49
C GLU A 46 15.24 9.34 -8.22
N MET A 47 14.69 8.16 -8.06
CA MET A 47 13.31 7.98 -7.64
C MET A 47 13.04 8.60 -6.26
N LEU A 48 13.95 8.52 -5.32
CA LEU A 48 13.86 9.14 -3.99
C LEU A 48 13.99 10.67 -4.02
N SER A 49 14.57 11.25 -5.06
CA SER A 49 14.87 12.70 -5.15
C SER A 49 13.95 13.51 -6.07
N ALA A 50 13.09 12.87 -6.87
CA ALA A 50 12.18 13.55 -7.77
C ALA A 50 10.94 14.12 -7.03
N PRO A 51 10.52 15.37 -7.32
CA PRO A 51 9.38 16.00 -6.64
C PRO A 51 8.01 15.34 -6.84
N GLY A 52 7.94 14.25 -7.61
CA GLY A 52 6.73 13.41 -7.78
C GLY A 52 6.75 12.11 -6.95
N ASN A 53 7.81 11.84 -6.22
CA ASN A 53 8.08 10.53 -5.65
C ASN A 53 7.42 10.25 -4.29
N VAL A 54 6.98 11.28 -3.58
CA VAL A 54 6.19 11.09 -2.35
C VAL A 54 4.91 10.32 -2.67
N TYR A 55 4.33 10.56 -3.84
CA TYR A 55 3.15 9.83 -4.34
C TYR A 55 3.39 8.32 -4.47
N ASN A 56 4.52 7.89 -5.01
CA ASN A 56 4.81 6.47 -5.23
C ASN A 56 5.16 5.74 -3.93
N ILE A 57 5.96 6.35 -3.05
CA ILE A 57 6.40 5.73 -1.80
C ILE A 57 5.21 5.43 -0.87
N ASN A 58 4.27 6.35 -0.73
CA ASN A 58 3.10 6.13 0.12
C ASN A 58 2.15 5.08 -0.47
N TYR A 59 2.01 5.02 -1.80
CA TYR A 59 1.24 3.98 -2.48
C TYR A 59 1.86 2.60 -2.33
N GLU A 60 3.17 2.47 -2.49
CA GLU A 60 3.89 1.19 -2.32
C GLU A 60 3.83 0.69 -0.88
N ASN A 61 4.02 1.59 0.08
CA ASN A 61 3.97 1.26 1.51
C ASN A 61 2.55 0.96 2.01
N ALA A 62 1.52 1.44 1.33
CA ALA A 62 0.13 1.24 1.72
C ALA A 62 -0.36 -0.20 1.55
N ASN A 63 0.35 -1.03 0.78
CA ASN A 63 0.00 -2.43 0.50
C ASN A 63 -1.42 -2.58 -0.09
N LEU A 64 -1.82 -1.67 -0.99
CA LEU A 64 -3.15 -1.64 -1.58
C LEU A 64 -3.19 -2.38 -2.93
N ASN A 65 -4.29 -3.09 -3.18
CA ASN A 65 -4.55 -3.72 -4.47
C ASN A 65 -5.15 -2.69 -5.44
N SER A 66 -4.44 -2.38 -6.53
CA SER A 66 -4.82 -1.38 -7.53
C SER A 66 -6.16 -1.63 -8.22
N LYS A 67 -6.67 -2.88 -8.20
CA LYS A 67 -7.94 -3.27 -8.83
C LYS A 67 -9.17 -2.89 -7.99
N TYR A 68 -8.99 -2.64 -6.70
CA TYR A 68 -10.07 -2.38 -5.75
C TYR A 68 -10.23 -0.88 -5.51
N ARG A 69 -11.07 -0.25 -6.34
CA ARG A 69 -11.42 1.17 -6.27
C ARG A 69 -12.92 1.35 -6.16
N PHE A 70 -13.40 2.53 -5.74
CA PHE A 70 -14.84 2.81 -5.65
C PHE A 70 -15.55 2.75 -7.00
N ASP A 71 -14.89 3.15 -8.09
CA ASP A 71 -15.41 3.11 -9.45
C ASP A 71 -15.61 1.69 -9.99
N THR A 72 -14.81 0.73 -9.50
CA THR A 72 -14.93 -0.69 -9.87
C THR A 72 -15.86 -1.48 -8.94
N PHE A 73 -16.35 -0.86 -7.86
CA PHE A 73 -17.23 -1.52 -6.90
C PHE A 73 -18.68 -1.54 -7.37
N VAL A 74 -19.30 -2.72 -7.42
CA VAL A 74 -20.70 -2.87 -7.80
C VAL A 74 -21.62 -2.55 -6.63
N VAL A 75 -22.33 -1.42 -6.72
CA VAL A 75 -23.28 -0.99 -5.69
C VAL A 75 -24.65 -1.61 -5.93
N GLY A 76 -25.19 -2.28 -4.92
CA GLY A 76 -26.53 -2.84 -4.88
C GLY A 76 -27.29 -2.44 -3.61
N ASN A 77 -28.55 -2.84 -3.51
CA ASN A 77 -29.38 -2.46 -2.35
C ASN A 77 -28.81 -2.92 -1.00
N ASN A 78 -28.12 -4.07 -0.98
CA ASN A 78 -27.62 -4.68 0.26
C ASN A 78 -26.29 -4.09 0.73
N ASN A 79 -25.52 -3.41 -0.13
CA ASN A 79 -24.22 -2.86 0.19
C ASN A 79 -24.13 -1.32 0.07
N LYS A 80 -25.21 -0.67 -0.37
CA LYS A 80 -25.27 0.77 -0.58
C LYS A 80 -24.87 1.56 0.68
N PHE A 81 -25.34 1.14 1.84
CA PHE A 81 -25.01 1.79 3.11
C PHE A 81 -23.51 1.65 3.43
N ALA A 82 -22.96 0.44 3.30
CA ALA A 82 -21.53 0.20 3.51
C ALA A 82 -20.67 1.02 2.54
N HIS A 83 -21.06 1.09 1.26
CA HIS A 83 -20.40 1.92 0.26
C HIS A 83 -20.42 3.40 0.64
N SER A 84 -21.59 3.95 1.01
CA SER A 84 -21.73 5.37 1.39
C SER A 84 -20.95 5.72 2.66
N ALA A 85 -20.96 4.83 3.68
CA ALA A 85 -20.18 5.01 4.89
C ALA A 85 -18.67 4.97 4.60
N SER A 86 -18.24 4.05 3.72
CA SER A 86 -16.84 3.94 3.29
C SER A 86 -16.37 5.19 2.54
N LEU A 87 -17.21 5.74 1.68
CA LEU A 87 -16.92 6.98 0.96
C LEU A 87 -16.82 8.17 1.92
N ALA A 88 -17.75 8.30 2.87
CA ALA A 88 -17.70 9.36 3.88
C ALA A 88 -16.42 9.32 4.73
N VAL A 89 -15.93 8.11 5.09
CA VAL A 89 -14.63 7.95 5.77
C VAL A 89 -13.48 8.34 4.87
N ALA A 90 -13.54 7.98 3.59
CA ALA A 90 -12.48 8.30 2.63
C ALA A 90 -12.37 9.81 2.38
N GLU A 91 -13.51 10.52 2.31
CA GLU A 91 -13.57 11.98 2.17
C GLU A 91 -13.11 12.73 3.42
N SER A 92 -13.35 12.17 4.61
CA SER A 92 -13.02 12.84 5.88
C SER A 92 -12.51 11.83 6.92
N PRO A 93 -11.25 11.34 6.76
CA PRO A 93 -10.66 10.35 7.66
C PRO A 93 -10.62 10.86 9.10
N GLY A 94 -11.05 10.00 10.04
CA GLY A 94 -11.05 10.30 11.46
C GLY A 94 -12.23 11.17 11.95
N VAL A 95 -13.04 11.73 11.05
CA VAL A 95 -14.15 12.64 11.39
C VAL A 95 -15.50 11.93 11.29
N ALA A 96 -15.81 11.30 10.15
CA ALA A 96 -17.14 10.75 9.90
C ALA A 96 -17.43 9.51 10.77
N TYR A 97 -16.60 8.49 10.67
CA TYR A 97 -16.69 7.25 11.45
C TYR A 97 -15.28 6.81 11.86
N ASN A 98 -15.00 6.77 13.15
CA ASN A 98 -13.72 6.31 13.67
C ASN A 98 -13.91 5.53 14.98
N PRO A 99 -13.77 4.20 14.96
CA PRO A 99 -13.48 3.36 13.77
C PRO A 99 -14.71 3.11 12.89
N LEU A 100 -14.50 2.87 11.59
CA LEU A 100 -15.48 2.23 10.72
C LEU A 100 -15.29 0.70 10.79
N TYR A 101 -16.33 -0.03 11.11
CA TYR A 101 -16.32 -1.49 11.15
C TYR A 101 -17.26 -2.07 10.07
N LEU A 102 -16.69 -2.73 9.08
CA LEU A 102 -17.41 -3.43 8.01
C LEU A 102 -17.54 -4.92 8.36
N TYR A 103 -18.76 -5.40 8.53
CA TYR A 103 -19.02 -6.79 8.82
C TYR A 103 -20.00 -7.41 7.81
N GLY A 104 -19.95 -8.73 7.66
CA GLY A 104 -20.81 -9.47 6.73
C GLY A 104 -20.14 -10.75 6.25
N GLY A 105 -20.88 -11.56 5.51
CA GLY A 105 -20.41 -12.82 4.94
C GLY A 105 -19.21 -12.67 3.99
N ALA A 106 -18.60 -13.80 3.62
CA ALA A 106 -17.54 -13.84 2.63
C ALA A 106 -18.07 -13.37 1.25
N GLY A 107 -17.20 -12.76 0.44
CA GLY A 107 -17.52 -12.34 -0.92
C GLY A 107 -18.38 -11.08 -1.06
N LEU A 108 -18.74 -10.39 0.02
CA LEU A 108 -19.60 -9.19 -0.03
C LEU A 108 -18.84 -7.88 -0.34
N GLY A 109 -17.55 -7.97 -0.62
CA GLY A 109 -16.75 -6.81 -1.02
C GLY A 109 -16.17 -5.97 0.11
N LYS A 110 -16.08 -6.48 1.35
CA LYS A 110 -15.47 -5.76 2.48
C LYS A 110 -14.03 -5.34 2.19
N THR A 111 -13.20 -6.27 1.77
CA THR A 111 -11.80 -6.03 1.35
C THR A 111 -11.72 -5.01 0.22
N HIS A 112 -12.63 -5.10 -0.76
CA HIS A 112 -12.70 -4.14 -1.87
C HIS A 112 -12.95 -2.71 -1.34
N LEU A 113 -13.95 -2.51 -0.47
CA LEU A 113 -14.23 -1.21 0.12
C LEU A 113 -13.07 -0.66 0.95
N MET A 114 -12.39 -1.50 1.71
CA MET A 114 -11.21 -1.09 2.48
C MET A 114 -10.07 -0.59 1.59
N HIS A 115 -9.74 -1.31 0.53
CA HIS A 115 -8.75 -0.85 -0.45
C HIS A 115 -9.20 0.43 -1.15
N SER A 116 -10.51 0.54 -1.49
CA SER A 116 -11.08 1.75 -2.11
C SER A 116 -10.92 2.98 -1.23
N ILE A 117 -11.15 2.85 0.08
CA ILE A 117 -10.89 3.92 1.06
C ILE A 117 -9.42 4.36 1.00
N GLY A 118 -8.50 3.41 1.06
CA GLY A 118 -7.07 3.70 1.03
C GLY A 118 -6.64 4.42 -0.25
N HIS A 119 -7.08 3.94 -1.40
CA HIS A 119 -6.80 4.59 -2.68
C HIS A 119 -7.36 6.00 -2.76
N PHE A 120 -8.63 6.18 -2.37
CA PHE A 120 -9.27 7.50 -2.41
C PHE A 120 -8.53 8.53 -1.53
N ILE A 121 -8.14 8.13 -0.31
CA ILE A 121 -7.38 8.99 0.60
C ILE A 121 -6.04 9.40 -0.01
N LEU A 122 -5.28 8.45 -0.57
CA LEU A 122 -3.98 8.73 -1.20
C LEU A 122 -4.11 9.57 -2.48
N ASP A 123 -5.19 9.37 -3.26
CA ASP A 123 -5.47 10.18 -4.45
C ASP A 123 -5.76 11.66 -4.08
N GLN A 124 -6.45 11.90 -2.95
CA GLN A 124 -6.76 13.25 -2.47
C GLN A 124 -5.62 13.89 -1.68
N ASN A 125 -4.91 13.10 -0.88
CA ASN A 125 -3.86 13.55 0.03
C ASN A 125 -2.66 12.60 -0.04
N PRO A 126 -1.76 12.78 -1.02
CA PRO A 126 -0.63 11.89 -1.24
C PRO A 126 0.39 11.82 -0.10
N ASP A 127 0.40 12.85 0.76
CA ASP A 127 1.30 12.92 1.92
C ASP A 127 0.82 12.05 3.09
N MET A 128 -0.43 11.59 3.07
CA MET A 128 -0.97 10.73 4.13
C MET A 128 -0.35 9.34 4.08
N LYS A 129 -0.08 8.80 5.26
CA LYS A 129 0.43 7.44 5.44
C LYS A 129 -0.73 6.49 5.68
N VAL A 130 -1.09 5.76 4.65
CA VAL A 130 -2.11 4.70 4.70
C VAL A 130 -1.42 3.35 4.78
N LEU A 131 -1.88 2.45 5.64
CA LEU A 131 -1.38 1.08 5.74
C LEU A 131 -2.54 0.09 5.75
N TYR A 132 -2.56 -0.81 4.77
CA TYR A 132 -3.42 -1.98 4.78
C TYR A 132 -2.66 -3.20 5.28
N VAL A 133 -3.30 -3.96 6.18
CA VAL A 133 -2.75 -5.18 6.77
C VAL A 133 -3.88 -6.16 7.08
N THR A 134 -3.64 -7.45 6.88
CA THR A 134 -4.54 -8.48 7.41
C THR A 134 -4.29 -8.71 8.90
N SER A 135 -5.31 -9.12 9.64
CA SER A 135 -5.16 -9.45 11.07
C SER A 135 -4.17 -10.58 11.31
N GLU A 136 -4.06 -11.54 10.39
CA GLU A 136 -3.07 -12.60 10.43
C GLU A 136 -1.64 -12.04 10.31
N GLN A 137 -1.40 -11.19 9.31
CA GLN A 137 -0.10 -10.56 9.11
C GLN A 137 0.32 -9.73 10.32
N PHE A 138 -0.59 -8.90 10.84
CA PHE A 138 -0.36 -8.11 12.06
C PHE A 138 0.03 -9.00 13.24
N THR A 139 -0.73 -10.09 13.46
CA THR A 139 -0.48 -11.02 14.56
C THR A 139 0.87 -11.71 14.43
N ASN A 140 1.22 -12.17 13.22
CA ASN A 140 2.51 -12.80 12.95
C ASN A 140 3.68 -11.86 13.21
N GLU A 141 3.59 -10.60 12.77
CA GLU A 141 4.61 -9.59 13.04
C GLU A 141 4.78 -9.32 14.55
N VAL A 142 3.67 -9.26 15.30
CA VAL A 142 3.70 -9.10 16.77
C VAL A 142 4.38 -10.29 17.44
N ILE A 143 3.97 -11.52 17.09
CA ILE A 143 4.54 -12.76 17.65
C ILE A 143 6.04 -12.84 17.35
N GLU A 144 6.45 -12.56 16.12
CA GLU A 144 7.86 -12.56 15.73
C GLU A 144 8.67 -11.53 16.53
N SER A 145 8.15 -10.33 16.72
CA SER A 145 8.78 -9.29 17.52
C SER A 145 8.98 -9.72 18.97
N ILE A 146 7.96 -10.35 19.57
CA ILE A 146 8.02 -10.87 20.94
C ILE A 146 9.05 -12.00 21.05
N ARG A 147 8.99 -12.99 20.13
CA ARG A 147 9.89 -14.14 20.12
C ARG A 147 11.36 -13.78 19.92
N SER A 148 11.61 -12.71 19.17
CA SER A 148 12.97 -12.25 18.92
C SER A 148 13.69 -11.70 20.17
N GLY A 149 12.93 -11.32 21.21
CA GLY A 149 13.46 -10.68 22.43
C GLY A 149 14.21 -9.36 22.18
N ASN A 150 14.14 -8.83 20.95
CA ASN A 150 14.90 -7.66 20.52
C ASN A 150 14.06 -6.38 20.67
N ALA A 151 14.44 -5.52 21.62
CA ALA A 151 13.77 -4.25 21.86
C ALA A 151 13.70 -3.35 20.61
N ALA A 152 14.73 -3.38 19.75
CA ALA A 152 14.74 -2.60 18.51
C ALA A 152 13.68 -3.09 17.49
N LYS A 153 13.43 -4.40 17.40
CA LYS A 153 12.36 -4.95 16.56
C LYS A 153 10.98 -4.52 17.09
N MET A 154 10.78 -4.57 18.40
CA MET A 154 9.53 -4.13 19.03
C MET A 154 9.29 -2.63 18.82
N THR A 155 10.32 -1.80 18.89
CA THR A 155 10.22 -0.36 18.61
C THR A 155 9.83 -0.13 17.15
N LYS A 156 10.51 -0.78 16.19
CA LYS A 156 10.16 -0.69 14.76
C LYS A 156 8.72 -1.11 14.48
N LEU A 157 8.23 -2.19 15.13
CA LEU A 157 6.84 -2.61 14.99
C LEU A 157 5.87 -1.53 15.49
N ARG A 158 6.14 -0.95 16.67
CA ARG A 158 5.33 0.15 17.19
C ARG A 158 5.33 1.36 16.26
N ASP A 159 6.50 1.75 15.77
CA ASP A 159 6.63 2.89 14.88
C ASP A 159 5.86 2.66 13.58
N LYS A 160 5.95 1.45 12.99
CA LYS A 160 5.21 1.07 11.79
C LYS A 160 3.70 1.32 11.93
N TYR A 161 3.09 0.94 13.06
CA TYR A 161 1.62 1.03 13.24
C TYR A 161 1.16 2.32 13.92
N ARG A 162 2.03 3.06 14.59
CA ARG A 162 1.67 4.30 15.28
C ARG A 162 1.88 5.56 14.45
N THR A 163 2.74 5.49 13.44
CA THR A 163 3.06 6.65 12.58
C THR A 163 2.19 6.75 11.35
N VAL A 164 1.27 5.80 11.15
CA VAL A 164 0.29 5.87 10.05
C VAL A 164 -0.88 6.77 10.42
N ASP A 165 -1.37 7.52 9.43
CA ASP A 165 -2.54 8.37 9.58
C ASP A 165 -3.83 7.56 9.47
N VAL A 166 -3.83 6.52 8.61
CA VAL A 166 -4.96 5.62 8.40
C VAL A 166 -4.51 4.17 8.42
N LEU A 167 -5.08 3.39 9.31
CA LEU A 167 -4.84 1.96 9.44
C LEU A 167 -6.07 1.17 9.00
N LEU A 168 -5.89 0.30 8.00
CA LEU A 168 -6.90 -0.59 7.46
C LEU A 168 -6.57 -2.03 7.87
N ILE A 169 -7.40 -2.63 8.74
CA ILE A 169 -7.18 -4.00 9.23
C ILE A 169 -8.29 -4.91 8.69
N ASP A 170 -7.91 -5.89 7.88
CA ASP A 170 -8.85 -6.87 7.32
C ASP A 170 -8.87 -8.19 8.11
N ASP A 171 -9.95 -8.95 7.93
CA ASP A 171 -10.15 -10.28 8.55
C ASP A 171 -10.02 -10.27 10.09
N VAL A 172 -10.53 -9.23 10.76
CA VAL A 172 -10.48 -9.06 12.23
C VAL A 172 -10.97 -10.28 13.03
N PRO A 173 -11.97 -11.08 12.61
CA PRO A 173 -12.39 -12.30 13.33
C PRO A 173 -11.27 -13.29 13.61
N PHE A 174 -10.19 -13.29 12.81
CA PHE A 174 -9.04 -14.17 13.02
C PHE A 174 -8.31 -13.89 14.35
N ILE A 175 -8.24 -12.64 14.78
CA ILE A 175 -7.62 -12.25 16.07
C ILE A 175 -8.42 -12.82 17.24
N ILE A 176 -9.75 -12.84 17.15
CA ILE A 176 -10.64 -13.36 18.20
C ILE A 176 -10.44 -14.86 18.39
N CYS A 177 -10.30 -15.62 17.29
CA CYS A 177 -10.03 -17.06 17.36
C CYS A 177 -8.71 -17.39 18.08
N LEU A 178 -7.66 -16.59 17.90
CA LEU A 178 -6.37 -16.79 18.56
C LEU A 178 -6.43 -16.51 20.07
N LEU A 179 -7.25 -15.56 20.50
CA LEU A 179 -7.43 -15.24 21.92
C LEU A 179 -8.18 -16.36 22.67
N TYR A 180 -9.10 -17.08 21.99
CA TYR A 180 -9.84 -18.19 22.60
C TYR A 180 -9.08 -19.51 22.66
N THR A 181 -8.02 -19.68 21.86
CA THR A 181 -7.20 -20.90 21.83
C THR A 181 -6.01 -20.86 22.80
N SER A 182 -5.73 -19.71 23.41
CA SER A 182 -4.70 -19.63 24.45
C SER A 182 -5.29 -20.06 25.79
N PRO A 183 -4.74 -21.09 26.46
CA PRO A 183 -5.18 -21.47 27.80
C PRO A 183 -5.00 -20.30 28.75
N SER A 184 -6.04 -19.99 29.52
CA SER A 184 -5.98 -18.92 30.50
C SER A 184 -4.97 -19.28 31.60
N PRO A 185 -4.11 -18.33 32.05
CA PRO A 185 -3.22 -18.58 33.19
C PRO A 185 -3.93 -18.91 34.51
N ARG A 186 -5.27 -18.95 34.51
CA ARG A 186 -6.10 -19.27 35.67
C ARG A 186 -6.60 -20.72 35.71
N ASP A 187 -6.26 -21.54 34.69
CA ASP A 187 -6.68 -22.94 34.58
C ASP A 187 -5.58 -23.92 35.03
N THR A 188 -4.59 -23.45 35.81
CA THR A 188 -3.57 -24.27 36.49
C THR A 188 -3.60 -24.09 37.98
#